data_c71e8797be45a7a7555dd5f106bd80e5
#
_entry.id   c71e8797be45a7a7555dd5f106bd80e5
#
_cell.length_a   1.000
_cell.length_b   1.000
_cell.length_c   1.000
_cell.angle_alpha   90.00
_cell.angle_beta   90.00
_cell.angle_gamma   90.00
#
_symmetry.space_group_name_H-M   'P 1'
#
loop_
_entity.id
_entity.type
_entity.pdbx_description
1 polymer ?
#
loop_
_entity_poly.entity_id
_entity_poly.type
_entity_poly.pdbx_seq_one_letter_code
_entity_poly.pdbx_strand_id
1 'polypeptide(L)'
;MLLKLTKFFMIFLINTTINKFDKNKNRFHCYFENGRDYINRNKKKYDAILSDVFIGENLVLELHSLEAIKRIKESLNPQGIYITNIIGSLSGKYSQNIKNVVKTLKQCFKYIYVFKAQEKNEHQKRQNLIVVAVDQEVHFNIVSYHNINQKRYHQGMIDHVDDIDYTNGRILRDKNLL
;
A
#
# COMPACT_ATOMS: atom_id res chain seq x y z
N MET A 1 -16.23 1.88 -13.31
CA MET A 1 -16.53 3.05 -12.45
C MET A 1 -15.24 3.84 -12.31
N LEU A 2 -15.20 5.08 -12.79
CA LEU A 2 -14.03 5.95 -12.62
C LEU A 2 -14.05 6.46 -11.17
N LEU A 3 -13.10 6.03 -10.34
CA LEU A 3 -13.00 6.54 -8.97
C LEU A 3 -12.47 7.97 -9.04
N LYS A 4 -13.32 8.94 -8.69
CA LYS A 4 -12.91 10.34 -8.56
C LYS A 4 -12.35 10.54 -7.17
N LEU A 5 -11.03 10.37 -7.01
CA LEU A 5 -10.33 10.60 -5.75
C LEU A 5 -10.31 12.10 -5.46
N THR A 6 -10.99 12.54 -4.40
CA THR A 6 -11.06 13.95 -4.00
C THR A 6 -10.18 14.27 -2.78
N LYS A 7 -9.89 13.27 -1.95
CA LYS A 7 -9.02 13.40 -0.77
C LYS A 7 -8.02 12.26 -0.74
N PHE A 8 -6.76 12.61 -0.67
CA PHE A 8 -5.63 11.71 -0.72
C PHE A 8 -4.74 11.94 0.50
N PHE A 9 -4.28 10.86 1.12
CA PHE A 9 -3.31 10.90 2.20
C PHE A 9 -2.15 9.98 1.87
N MET A 10 -0.95 10.50 2.00
CA MET A 10 0.27 9.77 1.73
C MET A 10 1.15 9.76 2.97
N ILE A 11 1.51 8.57 3.43
CA ILE A 11 2.42 8.39 4.56
C ILE A 11 3.83 8.25 3.99
N PHE A 12 4.65 9.28 4.16
CA PHE A 12 6.06 9.24 3.83
C PHE A 12 6.91 9.48 5.06
N LEU A 13 8.01 8.75 5.18
CA LEU A 13 9.16 9.22 5.94
C LEU A 13 9.98 10.12 5.00
N ILE A 14 9.71 11.42 5.03
CA ILE A 14 10.44 12.36 4.19
C ILE A 14 11.61 12.93 4.97
N ASN A 15 12.81 12.62 4.51
CA ASN A 15 14.02 13.22 5.04
C ASN A 15 14.56 14.37 4.17
N THR A 16 13.92 14.78 3.06
CA THR A 16 14.46 15.86 2.22
C THR A 16 13.42 16.59 1.35
N THR A 17 13.46 17.89 1.41
CA THR A 17 13.17 18.94 0.39
C THR A 17 11.76 18.94 -0.25
N ILE A 18 10.77 19.34 0.50
CA ILE A 18 9.39 19.57 -0.01
C ILE A 18 9.21 20.95 -0.67
N ASN A 19 10.23 21.80 -0.70
CA ASN A 19 10.12 23.19 -1.15
C ASN A 19 9.76 23.40 -2.65
N LYS A 20 9.57 22.33 -3.45
CA LYS A 20 9.26 22.45 -4.87
C LYS A 20 7.80 22.16 -5.26
N PHE A 21 6.95 21.64 -4.36
CA PHE A 21 5.60 21.18 -4.74
C PHE A 21 4.45 22.11 -4.39
N ASP A 22 4.68 23.18 -3.62
CA ASP A 22 3.60 24.00 -3.11
C ASP A 22 3.35 25.26 -3.96
N LYS A 23 2.84 25.08 -5.18
CA LYS A 23 2.20 26.19 -5.92
C LYS A 23 0.72 26.39 -5.57
N ASN A 24 0.11 25.47 -4.80
CA ASN A 24 -1.28 25.51 -4.38
C ASN A 24 -1.42 25.21 -2.89
N LYS A 25 -1.12 26.19 -2.04
CA LYS A 25 -1.09 26.11 -0.56
C LYS A 25 -2.32 25.48 0.12
N ASN A 26 -3.45 25.37 -0.58
CA ASN A 26 -4.70 24.85 -0.01
C ASN A 26 -4.98 23.35 -0.31
N ARG A 27 -4.12 22.67 -1.07
CA ARG A 27 -4.35 21.27 -1.49
C ARG A 27 -3.38 20.27 -0.90
N PHE A 28 -2.23 20.74 -0.39
CA PHE A 28 -1.18 19.88 0.14
C PHE A 28 -0.84 20.28 1.57
N HIS A 29 -0.94 19.34 2.50
CA HIS A 29 -0.56 19.52 3.90
C HIS A 29 0.53 18.51 4.23
N CYS A 30 1.66 19.01 4.72
CA CYS A 30 2.76 18.17 5.19
C CYS A 30 2.79 18.12 6.72
N TYR A 31 2.90 16.92 7.27
CA TYR A 31 3.02 16.68 8.70
C TYR A 31 4.38 16.04 8.98
N PHE A 32 5.17 16.66 9.87
CA PHE A 32 6.51 16.19 10.27
C PHE A 32 6.40 15.44 11.59
N GLU A 33 5.95 14.20 11.54
CA GLU A 33 5.71 13.39 12.71
C GLU A 33 5.74 11.89 12.39
N ASN A 34 5.74 11.05 13.42
CA ASN A 34 5.61 9.61 13.26
C ASN A 34 4.26 9.25 12.63
N GLY A 35 4.28 8.47 11.55
CA GLY A 35 3.07 8.07 10.82
C GLY A 35 2.09 7.26 11.66
N ARG A 36 2.59 6.46 12.61
CA ARG A 36 1.75 5.69 13.54
C ARG A 36 0.99 6.60 14.50
N ASP A 37 1.67 7.62 15.05
CA ASP A 37 1.03 8.60 15.94
C ASP A 37 -0.03 9.40 15.20
N TYR A 38 0.29 9.80 13.94
CA TYR A 38 -0.69 10.47 13.11
C TYR A 38 -1.95 9.62 12.90
N ILE A 39 -1.81 8.37 12.49
CA ILE A 39 -2.94 7.47 12.24
C ILE A 39 -3.76 7.26 13.51
N ASN A 40 -3.11 7.09 14.66
CA ASN A 40 -3.79 6.85 15.94
C ASN A 40 -4.72 8.00 16.36
N ARG A 41 -4.35 9.26 16.05
CA ARG A 41 -5.14 10.44 16.41
C ARG A 41 -5.99 11.01 15.29
N ASN A 42 -5.83 10.49 14.04
CA ASN A 42 -6.54 11.01 12.88
C ASN A 42 -8.06 10.81 13.00
N LYS A 43 -8.80 11.89 12.71
CA LYS A 43 -10.27 11.87 12.63
C LYS A 43 -10.79 12.20 11.22
N LYS A 44 -9.88 12.48 10.27
CA LYS A 44 -10.24 12.79 8.88
C LYS A 44 -10.52 11.50 8.11
N LYS A 45 -11.33 11.63 7.07
CA LYS A 45 -11.63 10.56 6.11
C LYS A 45 -10.97 10.86 4.77
N TYR A 46 -10.49 9.80 4.12
CA TYR A 46 -9.77 9.86 2.86
C TYR A 46 -10.36 8.89 1.83
N ASP A 47 -10.28 9.25 0.56
CA ASP A 47 -10.67 8.35 -0.55
C ASP A 47 -9.54 7.36 -0.87
N ALA A 48 -8.29 7.76 -0.58
CA ALA A 48 -7.15 6.86 -0.68
C ALA A 48 -6.10 7.17 0.41
N ILE A 49 -5.48 6.12 0.94
CA ILE A 49 -4.31 6.20 1.82
C ILE A 49 -3.20 5.40 1.16
N LEU A 50 -2.05 6.05 0.91
CA LEU A 50 -0.84 5.39 0.44
C LEU A 50 0.17 5.30 1.56
N SER A 51 0.75 4.11 1.70
CA SER A 51 1.84 3.84 2.63
C SER A 51 3.07 3.37 1.86
N ASP A 52 4.09 4.20 1.81
CA ASP A 52 5.39 3.89 1.20
C ASP A 52 6.48 4.23 2.22
N VAL A 53 6.58 3.39 3.26
CA VAL A 53 7.36 3.70 4.47
C VAL A 53 8.36 2.59 4.76
N PHE A 54 9.64 2.97 4.74
CA PHE A 54 10.76 2.08 5.00
C PHE A 54 11.79 2.73 5.93
N ILE A 55 12.51 1.93 6.70
CA ILE A 55 13.75 2.31 7.38
C ILE A 55 14.89 1.58 6.67
N GLY A 56 15.61 2.30 5.78
CA GLY A 56 16.50 1.67 4.81
C GLY A 56 15.69 0.77 3.86
N GLU A 57 15.98 -0.52 3.86
CA GLU A 57 15.24 -1.52 3.08
C GLU A 57 14.20 -2.30 3.91
N ASN A 58 14.04 -1.96 5.18
CA ASN A 58 13.14 -2.67 6.08
C ASN A 58 11.76 -2.01 6.13
N LEU A 59 10.74 -2.84 6.04
CA LEU A 59 9.36 -2.42 6.21
C LEU A 59 9.11 -1.93 7.65
N VAL A 60 8.41 -0.82 7.79
CA VAL A 60 7.99 -0.30 9.11
C VAL A 60 6.77 -1.10 9.57
N LEU A 61 7.03 -2.17 10.33
CA LEU A 61 6.01 -3.14 10.73
C LEU A 61 4.90 -2.54 11.60
N GLU A 62 5.20 -1.51 12.39
CA GLU A 62 4.21 -0.83 13.24
C GLU A 62 3.05 -0.19 12.45
N LEU A 63 3.28 0.16 11.17
CA LEU A 63 2.24 0.67 10.28
C LEU A 63 1.46 -0.46 9.59
N HIS A 64 1.89 -1.70 9.74
CA HIS A 64 1.26 -2.88 9.16
C HIS A 64 0.68 -3.82 10.22
N SER A 65 0.71 -3.44 11.51
CA SER A 65 0.03 -4.19 12.57
C SER A 65 -1.49 -4.15 12.39
N LEU A 66 -2.19 -5.14 12.93
CA LEU A 66 -3.65 -5.17 12.89
C LEU A 66 -4.28 -3.92 13.51
N GLU A 67 -3.66 -3.40 14.56
CA GLU A 67 -4.08 -2.19 15.25
C GLU A 67 -3.95 -0.97 14.32
N ALA A 68 -2.83 -0.83 13.60
CA ALA A 68 -2.64 0.23 12.62
C ALA A 68 -3.61 0.09 11.43
N ILE A 69 -3.77 -1.12 10.89
CA ILE A 69 -4.66 -1.37 9.75
C ILE A 69 -6.11 -1.06 10.10
N LYS A 70 -6.56 -1.34 11.31
CA LYS A 70 -7.89 -0.92 11.79
C LYS A 70 -8.05 0.60 11.76
N ARG A 71 -7.05 1.36 12.25
CA ARG A 71 -7.06 2.83 12.22
C ARG A 71 -7.01 3.39 10.81
N ILE A 72 -6.22 2.77 9.92
CA ILE A 72 -6.20 3.10 8.48
C ILE A 72 -7.59 2.89 7.89
N LYS A 73 -8.20 1.75 8.14
CA LYS A 73 -9.56 1.45 7.66
C LYS A 73 -10.59 2.45 8.18
N GLU A 74 -10.55 2.77 9.46
CA GLU A 74 -11.39 3.80 10.08
C GLU A 74 -11.17 5.19 9.47
N SER A 75 -10.00 5.45 8.89
CA SER A 75 -9.67 6.71 8.21
C SER A 75 -10.07 6.73 6.72
N LEU A 76 -10.59 5.64 6.18
CA LEU A 76 -11.08 5.59 4.80
C LEU A 76 -12.57 5.93 4.71
N ASN A 77 -12.95 6.58 3.61
CA ASN A 77 -14.34 6.68 3.19
C ASN A 77 -14.91 5.28 2.83
N PRO A 78 -16.22 5.08 2.73
CA PRO A 78 -16.82 3.75 2.49
C PRO A 78 -16.30 3.02 1.24
N GLN A 79 -15.87 3.76 0.21
CA GLN A 79 -15.27 3.22 -1.02
C GLN A 79 -13.76 3.52 -1.10
N GLY A 80 -13.15 3.86 0.03
CA GLY A 80 -11.76 4.25 0.08
C GLY A 80 -10.81 3.08 -0.16
N ILE A 81 -9.61 3.41 -0.63
CA ILE A 81 -8.56 2.47 -1.03
C ILE A 81 -7.36 2.61 -0.12
N TYR A 82 -6.85 1.51 0.40
CA TYR A 82 -5.54 1.47 1.02
C TYR A 82 -4.52 0.85 0.05
N ILE A 83 -3.40 1.53 -0.15
CA ILE A 83 -2.30 1.08 -0.99
C ILE A 83 -1.03 1.08 -0.17
N THR A 84 -0.28 -0.02 -0.19
CA THR A 84 1.03 -0.08 0.47
C THR A 84 2.08 -0.72 -0.43
N ASN A 85 3.32 -0.23 -0.35
CA ASN A 85 4.47 -0.80 -1.02
C ASN A 85 5.22 -1.72 -0.05
N ILE A 86 5.56 -2.91 -0.50
CA ILE A 86 6.32 -3.92 0.25
C ILE A 86 7.53 -4.33 -0.57
N ILE A 87 8.73 -4.23 -0.01
CA ILE A 87 9.93 -4.80 -0.63
C ILE A 87 10.04 -6.25 -0.22
N GLY A 88 9.87 -7.16 -1.18
CA GLY A 88 9.88 -8.60 -0.91
C GLY A 88 9.78 -9.44 -2.18
N SER A 89 9.44 -10.70 -2.04
CA SER A 89 9.17 -11.63 -3.14
C SER A 89 7.86 -12.38 -2.89
N LEU A 90 7.25 -12.93 -3.94
CA LEU A 90 6.00 -13.67 -3.81
C LEU A 90 6.21 -15.06 -3.20
N SER A 91 7.40 -15.63 -3.38
CA SER A 91 7.80 -16.94 -2.82
C SER A 91 9.26 -16.93 -2.39
N GLY A 92 9.68 -17.98 -1.65
CA GLY A 92 11.05 -18.14 -1.21
C GLY A 92 11.44 -17.24 -0.03
N LYS A 93 12.74 -16.99 0.11
CA LYS A 93 13.38 -16.39 1.29
C LYS A 93 12.82 -15.01 1.70
N TYR A 94 12.43 -14.18 0.71
CA TYR A 94 12.01 -12.80 0.96
C TYR A 94 10.49 -12.62 0.96
N SER A 95 9.71 -13.73 1.03
CA SER A 95 8.24 -13.66 0.95
C SER A 95 7.55 -13.48 2.32
N GLN A 96 8.26 -13.56 3.43
CA GLN A 96 7.61 -13.55 4.75
C GLN A 96 6.87 -12.24 5.06
N ASN A 97 7.44 -11.10 4.69
CA ASN A 97 6.81 -9.81 4.93
C ASN A 97 5.49 -9.65 4.16
N ILE A 98 5.47 -9.99 2.87
CA ILE A 98 4.23 -9.89 2.09
C ILE A 98 3.15 -10.86 2.61
N LYS A 99 3.52 -12.08 2.99
CA LYS A 99 2.59 -13.06 3.59
C LYS A 99 1.97 -12.54 4.89
N ASN A 100 2.79 -11.96 5.76
CA ASN A 100 2.33 -11.38 7.02
C ASN A 100 1.38 -10.18 6.77
N VAL A 101 1.77 -9.26 5.89
CA VAL A 101 0.96 -8.07 5.56
C VAL A 101 -0.37 -8.49 4.93
N VAL A 102 -0.37 -9.37 3.93
CA VAL A 102 -1.61 -9.84 3.28
C VAL A 102 -2.52 -10.52 4.31
N LYS A 103 -1.97 -11.40 5.16
CA LYS A 103 -2.75 -12.07 6.22
C LYS A 103 -3.36 -11.08 7.22
N THR A 104 -2.63 -10.01 7.53
CA THR A 104 -3.11 -8.96 8.43
C THR A 104 -4.18 -8.10 7.77
N LEU A 105 -3.98 -7.69 6.51
CA LEU A 105 -4.96 -6.91 5.76
C LEU A 105 -6.29 -7.65 5.58
N LYS A 106 -6.26 -8.95 5.34
CA LYS A 106 -7.47 -9.79 5.23
C LYS A 106 -8.32 -9.85 6.51
N GLN A 107 -7.78 -9.42 7.66
CA GLN A 107 -8.58 -9.26 8.89
C GLN A 107 -9.50 -8.02 8.83
N CYS A 108 -9.22 -7.08 7.93
CA CYS A 108 -9.92 -5.79 7.86
C CYS A 108 -10.58 -5.53 6.51
N PHE A 109 -10.03 -6.03 5.41
CA PHE A 109 -10.49 -5.77 4.05
C PHE A 109 -10.99 -7.05 3.37
N LYS A 110 -11.99 -6.94 2.51
CA LYS A 110 -12.58 -8.07 1.77
C LYS A 110 -11.68 -8.52 0.62
N TYR A 111 -11.11 -7.57 -0.12
CA TYR A 111 -10.32 -7.83 -1.33
C TYR A 111 -8.92 -7.29 -1.16
N ILE A 112 -7.92 -8.11 -1.48
CA ILE A 112 -6.52 -7.76 -1.46
C ILE A 112 -5.92 -8.15 -2.81
N TYR A 113 -5.35 -7.17 -3.48
CA TYR A 113 -4.68 -7.34 -4.77
C TYR A 113 -3.19 -7.05 -4.60
N VAL A 114 -2.33 -7.86 -5.22
CA VAL A 114 -0.89 -7.69 -5.15
C VAL A 114 -0.32 -7.58 -6.55
N PHE A 115 0.42 -6.52 -6.81
CA PHE A 115 1.02 -6.21 -8.09
C PHE A 115 2.54 -6.24 -7.97
N LYS A 116 3.20 -6.88 -8.93
CA LYS A 116 4.67 -6.84 -9.06
C LYS A 116 5.07 -5.57 -9.78
N ALA A 117 6.12 -4.90 -9.30
CA ALA A 117 6.70 -3.76 -10.01
C ALA A 117 7.68 -4.15 -11.12
N GLN A 118 8.12 -5.41 -11.18
CA GLN A 118 9.04 -5.95 -12.17
C GLN A 118 8.42 -7.14 -12.92
N GLU A 119 9.14 -7.65 -13.93
CA GLU A 119 8.60 -8.61 -14.91
C GLU A 119 8.02 -9.91 -14.36
N LYS A 120 7.15 -10.51 -15.18
CA LYS A 120 6.16 -11.55 -14.88
C LYS A 120 6.67 -12.81 -14.17
N ASN A 121 7.91 -13.25 -14.40
CA ASN A 121 8.32 -14.62 -14.10
C ASN A 121 9.24 -14.78 -12.88
N GLU A 122 9.52 -13.70 -12.13
CA GLU A 122 10.49 -13.74 -11.04
C GLU A 122 9.82 -13.71 -9.66
N HIS A 123 9.04 -14.75 -9.33
CA HIS A 123 8.34 -14.85 -8.04
C HIS A 123 9.26 -14.87 -6.83
N GLN A 124 10.51 -15.32 -7.00
CA GLN A 124 11.51 -15.40 -5.92
C GLN A 124 12.38 -14.15 -5.82
N LYS A 125 12.36 -13.29 -6.84
CA LYS A 125 13.15 -12.07 -6.84
C LYS A 125 12.58 -11.02 -5.90
N ARG A 126 13.46 -10.43 -5.11
CA ARG A 126 13.12 -9.30 -4.26
C ARG A 126 12.85 -8.06 -5.10
N GLN A 127 11.68 -7.49 -4.96
CA GLN A 127 11.18 -6.36 -5.74
C GLN A 127 10.15 -5.56 -4.94
N ASN A 128 9.70 -4.42 -5.49
CA ASN A 128 8.53 -3.73 -4.97
C ASN A 128 7.26 -4.53 -5.32
N LEU A 129 6.43 -4.73 -4.31
CA LEU A 129 5.12 -5.35 -4.40
C LEU A 129 4.09 -4.33 -3.93
N ILE A 130 3.23 -3.88 -4.85
CA ILE A 130 2.16 -2.95 -4.51
C ILE A 130 0.93 -3.74 -4.06
N VAL A 131 0.53 -3.52 -2.84
CA VAL A 131 -0.66 -4.16 -2.25
C VAL A 131 -1.80 -3.17 -2.20
N VAL A 132 -2.93 -3.53 -2.76
CA VAL A 132 -4.17 -2.75 -2.76
C VAL A 132 -5.20 -3.49 -1.92
N ALA A 133 -5.76 -2.82 -0.92
CA ALA A 133 -6.77 -3.36 -0.02
C ALA A 133 -8.06 -2.53 -0.08
N VAL A 134 -9.19 -3.18 -0.33
CA VAL A 134 -10.51 -2.55 -0.54
C VAL A 134 -11.64 -3.44 -0.02
N ASP A 135 -12.84 -2.84 0.15
CA ASP A 135 -14.05 -3.59 0.55
C ASP A 135 -15.00 -3.90 -0.62
N GLN A 136 -14.78 -3.29 -1.76
CA GLN A 136 -15.53 -3.56 -2.99
C GLN A 136 -14.60 -4.18 -4.01
N GLU A 137 -15.13 -5.13 -4.78
CA GLU A 137 -14.37 -5.73 -5.88
C GLU A 137 -13.99 -4.69 -6.92
N VAL A 138 -12.73 -4.68 -7.32
CA VAL A 138 -12.19 -3.76 -8.32
C VAL A 138 -11.78 -4.54 -9.56
N HIS A 139 -12.37 -4.19 -10.69
CA HIS A 139 -11.93 -4.67 -11.99
C HIS A 139 -10.92 -3.67 -12.57
N PHE A 140 -9.68 -4.09 -12.68
CA PHE A 140 -8.61 -3.27 -13.24
C PHE A 140 -8.68 -3.32 -14.77
N ASN A 141 -9.18 -2.25 -15.37
CA ASN A 141 -9.21 -2.10 -16.83
C ASN A 141 -8.05 -1.23 -17.29
N ILE A 142 -7.29 -1.70 -18.28
CA ILE A 142 -6.31 -0.88 -18.97
C ILE A 142 -7.05 0.11 -19.86
N VAL A 143 -7.23 1.33 -19.38
CA VAL A 143 -7.77 2.42 -20.20
C VAL A 143 -6.62 3.03 -20.99
N SER A 144 -6.81 3.19 -22.29
CA SER A 144 -5.91 3.75 -23.32
C SER A 144 -4.66 4.50 -22.83
N TYR A 145 -3.48 3.99 -23.21
CA TYR A 145 -2.21 4.67 -22.96
C TYR A 145 -1.77 5.46 -24.20
N HIS A 146 -1.37 6.70 -24.02
CA HIS A 146 -0.80 7.54 -25.07
C HIS A 146 0.67 7.20 -25.38
N ASN A 147 1.33 6.36 -24.56
CA ASN A 147 2.74 6.04 -24.70
C ASN A 147 2.99 4.54 -24.55
N ILE A 148 3.70 3.94 -25.53
CA ILE A 148 3.99 2.50 -25.56
C ILE A 148 4.85 2.03 -24.38
N ASN A 149 5.71 2.89 -23.84
CA ASN A 149 6.52 2.57 -22.67
C ASN A 149 5.67 2.51 -21.40
N GLN A 150 4.69 3.41 -21.26
CA GLN A 150 3.70 3.34 -20.18
C GLN A 150 2.86 2.07 -20.31
N LYS A 151 2.44 1.69 -21.52
CA LYS A 151 1.70 0.45 -21.77
C LYS A 151 2.50 -0.78 -21.32
N ARG A 152 3.80 -0.88 -21.64
CA ARG A 152 4.67 -1.98 -21.20
C ARG A 152 4.84 -2.04 -19.69
N TYR A 153 5.06 -0.89 -19.06
CA TYR A 153 5.22 -0.79 -17.62
C TYR A 153 3.94 -1.22 -16.88
N HIS A 154 2.80 -0.72 -17.31
CA HIS A 154 1.51 -1.04 -16.71
C HIS A 154 1.04 -2.47 -17.01
N GLN A 155 1.38 -3.03 -18.17
CA GLN A 155 1.06 -4.43 -18.50
C GLN A 155 1.76 -5.40 -17.53
N GLY A 156 3.00 -5.08 -17.09
CA GLY A 156 3.71 -5.83 -16.07
C GLY A 156 3.08 -5.71 -14.67
N MET A 157 2.40 -4.59 -14.38
CA MET A 157 1.73 -4.37 -13.08
C MET A 157 0.33 -5.01 -13.01
N ILE A 158 -0.35 -5.24 -14.15
CA ILE A 158 -1.75 -5.72 -14.17
C ILE A 158 -1.88 -7.21 -13.96
N ASP A 159 -0.80 -7.97 -14.11
CA ASP A 159 -0.82 -9.35 -13.66
C ASP A 159 -0.81 -9.37 -12.12
N HIS A 160 -1.96 -9.04 -11.54
CA HIS A 160 -2.14 -9.22 -10.12
C HIS A 160 -1.93 -10.69 -9.76
N VAL A 161 -1.35 -10.92 -8.62
CA VAL A 161 -1.15 -12.28 -8.12
C VAL A 161 -2.27 -12.54 -7.12
N ASP A 162 -3.37 -13.14 -7.58
CA ASP A 162 -4.48 -13.54 -6.72
C ASP A 162 -4.07 -14.64 -5.73
N ASP A 163 -3.02 -15.40 -6.03
CA ASP A 163 -2.65 -16.62 -5.35
C ASP A 163 -1.37 -16.53 -4.53
N ILE A 164 -1.18 -15.45 -3.76
CA ILE A 164 -0.14 -15.50 -2.75
C ILE A 164 -0.56 -16.51 -1.67
N ASP A 165 0.17 -17.60 -1.59
CA ASP A 165 0.09 -18.49 -0.42
C ASP A 165 0.58 -17.74 0.82
N TYR A 166 -0.36 -17.21 1.60
CA TYR A 166 -0.13 -16.53 2.88
C TYR A 166 -0.45 -17.43 4.09
N THR A 167 -0.65 -18.73 3.89
CA THR A 167 -1.00 -19.67 4.98
C THR A 167 0.03 -19.64 6.09
N ASN A 168 1.32 -19.62 5.75
CA ASN A 168 2.44 -19.52 6.68
C ASN A 168 2.75 -18.07 7.13
N GLY A 169 1.93 -17.09 6.76
CA GLY A 169 2.02 -15.74 7.30
C GLY A 169 1.48 -15.70 8.74
N ARG A 170 1.94 -14.71 9.50
CA ARG A 170 1.37 -14.38 10.82
C ARG A 170 0.63 -13.05 10.76
N ILE A 171 -0.41 -12.89 11.59
CA ILE A 171 -1.04 -11.59 11.80
C ILE A 171 -0.07 -10.73 12.61
N LEU A 172 0.32 -9.60 12.04
CA LEU A 172 1.15 -8.62 12.72
C LEU A 172 0.30 -7.91 13.79
N ARG A 173 0.78 -7.85 15.01
CA ARG A 173 0.17 -7.14 16.12
C ARG A 173 1.22 -6.31 16.83
N ASP A 174 0.84 -5.16 17.39
CA ASP A 174 1.77 -4.29 18.11
C ASP A 174 2.62 -5.05 19.14
N LYS A 175 2.02 -5.96 19.88
CA LYS A 175 2.69 -6.80 20.89
C LYS A 175 3.65 -7.85 20.32
N ASN A 176 3.66 -8.10 18.99
CA ASN A 176 4.45 -9.15 18.34
C ASN A 176 5.49 -8.58 17.37
N LEU A 177 5.72 -7.28 17.38
CA LEU A 177 6.66 -6.61 16.45
C LEU A 177 8.10 -6.57 16.98
N LEU A 178 8.30 -6.92 18.24
CA LEU A 178 9.61 -7.02 18.92
C LEU A 178 10.21 -8.40 18.75
#